data_e3bd50c3dd3cf3e163248c4db53028ef
#
_entry.id   e3bd50c3dd3cf3e163248c4db53028ef
#
_cell.length_a   1.000
_cell.length_b   1.000
_cell.length_c   1.000
_cell.angle_alpha   90.00
_cell.angle_beta   90.00
_cell.angle_gamma   90.00
#
_symmetry.space_group_name_H-M   'P 1'
#
loop_
_entity.id
_entity.type
_entity.pdbx_description
1 polymer ?
#
loop_
_entity_poly.entity_id
_entity_poly.type
_entity_poly.pdbx_seq_one_letter_code
_entity_poly.pdbx_strand_id
1 'polypeptide(L)'
;MNRLTSTTIAAAAVAAATFFTGCSGQEQELGVDLSAQALAAAEASGFRPPDGGDGGVLHIYTWSDYIAPDVLASFEKALGVKVQIDTFDSNEAMYAKLKAGGTGYDLIMPSSYQIATMAREKMIDALDHSKIPNVRKNFDVSFATQILDPDFKYNVPYAVTYTGFAYLKDKIPAGADVASWSILSSEALKGRISMLDDIREVIGAGLMSLGYSVNSTNPNEINAAADQILKWRANVRKFDAESYKTEVASGATWLGHGYSTDINQVIVGDEESGAPARDDIGFALPKEGYSIAFDEFVVASDAKRKDLAYAFINYIYDGEVSKVNMEYICGPNPVKPGIDALDPDYRALIVLSPALLKKGQVLKSFDGQPAVMELYNKAWDRVKATEPR
;
A
#
# COMPACT_ATOMS: atom_id res chain seq x y z
N MET A 1 -4.73 -57.22 -33.42
CA MET A 1 -3.25 -57.17 -33.27
C MET A 1 -2.86 -55.73 -33.13
N ASN A 2 -2.23 -55.42 -32.10
CA ASN A 2 -1.40 -54.33 -31.64
C ASN A 2 -1.91 -53.63 -30.37
N ARG A 3 -1.05 -53.78 -29.39
CA ARG A 3 -1.19 -53.44 -27.98
C ARG A 3 -1.00 -51.95 -27.75
N LEU A 4 -1.86 -51.39 -26.94
CA LEU A 4 -1.63 -50.09 -26.26
C LEU A 4 -0.99 -50.38 -24.92
N THR A 5 0.19 -49.83 -24.70
CA THR A 5 0.90 -49.83 -23.42
C THR A 5 0.46 -48.65 -22.59
N SER A 6 -0.17 -48.91 -21.46
CA SER A 6 -0.48 -47.95 -20.41
C SER A 6 0.74 -47.74 -19.52
N THR A 7 1.18 -46.50 -19.40
CA THR A 7 2.22 -46.10 -18.44
C THR A 7 1.53 -45.55 -17.17
N THR A 8 1.68 -46.34 -16.12
CA THR A 8 1.17 -45.98 -14.77
C THR A 8 2.18 -45.06 -14.10
N ILE A 9 1.75 -43.86 -13.71
CA ILE A 9 2.52 -42.97 -12.84
C ILE A 9 2.09 -43.26 -11.41
N ALA A 10 3.03 -43.71 -10.60
CA ALA A 10 2.84 -43.99 -9.19
C ALA A 10 2.91 -42.68 -8.38
N ALA A 11 1.85 -42.37 -7.66
CA ALA A 11 1.81 -41.33 -6.67
C ALA A 11 2.46 -41.87 -5.38
N ALA A 12 3.51 -41.22 -4.91
CA ALA A 12 4.11 -41.49 -3.62
C ALA A 12 3.39 -40.64 -2.56
N ALA A 13 2.60 -41.28 -1.72
CA ALA A 13 2.04 -40.68 -0.53
C ALA A 13 3.14 -40.63 0.56
N VAL A 14 3.52 -39.45 1.00
CA VAL A 14 4.35 -39.27 2.19
C VAL A 14 3.43 -39.06 3.40
N ALA A 15 3.44 -40.02 4.31
CA ALA A 15 2.73 -39.96 5.57
C ALA A 15 3.49 -39.04 6.55
N ALA A 16 2.90 -37.95 6.96
CA ALA A 16 3.40 -37.11 8.04
C ALA A 16 3.07 -37.77 9.39
N ALA A 17 4.09 -38.21 10.11
CA ALA A 17 4.00 -38.63 11.49
C ALA A 17 4.28 -37.42 12.40
N THR A 18 3.24 -36.93 13.08
CA THR A 18 3.34 -35.94 14.14
C THR A 18 4.00 -36.55 15.37
N PHE A 19 5.17 -36.03 15.76
CA PHE A 19 5.70 -36.19 17.12
C PHE A 19 5.80 -34.79 17.77
N PHE A 20 4.99 -34.58 18.78
CA PHE A 20 5.15 -33.48 19.73
C PHE A 20 6.31 -33.84 20.67
N THR A 21 7.37 -33.05 20.69
CA THR A 21 8.29 -32.97 21.82
C THR A 21 8.98 -31.62 21.88
N GLY A 22 8.75 -30.86 22.96
CA GLY A 22 9.75 -30.04 23.65
C GLY A 22 10.10 -28.69 23.03
N CYS A 23 9.80 -27.64 23.78
CA CYS A 23 10.30 -26.27 23.60
C CYS A 23 11.84 -26.25 23.40
N SER A 24 12.25 -26.08 22.16
CA SER A 24 13.52 -25.47 21.77
C SER A 24 13.16 -24.49 20.66
N GLY A 25 13.53 -23.22 20.81
CA GLY A 25 13.25 -22.21 19.80
C GLY A 25 13.75 -22.67 18.44
N GLN A 26 12.83 -23.05 17.56
CA GLN A 26 13.17 -23.25 16.16
C GLN A 26 13.52 -21.86 15.62
N GLU A 27 14.79 -21.69 15.22
CA GLU A 27 15.15 -20.57 14.34
C GLU A 27 14.29 -20.72 13.09
N GLN A 28 13.48 -19.71 12.80
CA GLN A 28 12.69 -19.65 11.58
C GLN A 28 13.69 -19.66 10.40
N GLU A 29 13.62 -20.67 9.55
CA GLU A 29 14.45 -20.74 8.37
C GLU A 29 14.03 -19.59 7.45
N LEU A 30 14.92 -18.64 7.20
CA LEU A 30 14.65 -17.47 6.36
C LEU A 30 14.67 -17.90 4.89
N GLY A 31 13.68 -17.48 4.12
CA GLY A 31 13.69 -17.61 2.67
C GLY A 31 14.81 -16.75 2.05
N VAL A 32 14.97 -15.51 2.57
CA VAL A 32 16.04 -14.59 2.20
C VAL A 32 16.73 -14.04 3.46
N ASP A 33 18.05 -14.20 3.58
CA ASP A 33 18.83 -13.65 4.69
C ASP A 33 19.41 -12.27 4.34
N LEU A 34 18.86 -11.24 4.94
CA LEU A 34 19.25 -9.82 4.78
C LEU A 34 20.05 -9.28 5.99
N SER A 35 20.64 -10.17 6.79
CA SER A 35 21.36 -9.80 8.01
C SER A 35 22.55 -8.86 7.75
N ALA A 36 23.25 -9.04 6.63
CA ALA A 36 24.37 -8.17 6.26
C ALA A 36 23.91 -6.72 6.00
N GLN A 37 22.79 -6.55 5.32
CA GLN A 37 22.19 -5.25 5.05
C GLN A 37 21.71 -4.58 6.35
N ALA A 38 21.15 -5.36 7.29
CA ALA A 38 20.72 -4.86 8.59
C ALA A 38 21.92 -4.35 9.42
N LEU A 39 23.02 -5.09 9.46
CA LEU A 39 24.26 -4.65 10.15
C LEU A 39 24.82 -3.38 9.52
N ALA A 40 24.93 -3.32 8.19
CA ALA A 40 25.44 -2.15 7.49
C ALA A 40 24.56 -0.90 7.71
N ALA A 41 23.23 -1.07 7.68
CA ALA A 41 22.29 0.01 7.93
C ALA A 41 22.33 0.51 9.37
N ALA A 42 22.47 -0.39 10.34
CA ALA A 42 22.63 -0.07 11.75
C ALA A 42 23.92 0.72 12.01
N GLU A 43 25.06 0.26 11.48
CA GLU A 43 26.33 0.97 11.58
C GLU A 43 26.23 2.38 10.99
N ALA A 44 25.66 2.52 9.80
CA ALA A 44 25.48 3.78 9.12
C ALA A 44 24.53 4.75 9.86
N SER A 45 23.55 4.23 10.62
CA SER A 45 22.66 5.03 11.48
C SER A 45 23.30 5.39 12.83
N GLY A 46 24.46 4.82 13.14
CA GLY A 46 25.12 4.96 14.44
C GLY A 46 24.57 4.03 15.54
N PHE A 47 23.67 3.11 15.18
CA PHE A 47 23.22 2.08 16.11
C PHE A 47 24.28 0.99 16.24
N ARG A 48 24.54 0.56 17.45
CA ARG A 48 25.42 -0.58 17.75
C ARG A 48 24.68 -1.60 18.59
N PRO A 49 24.54 -2.84 18.11
CA PRO A 49 23.97 -3.90 18.92
C PRO A 49 24.80 -4.06 20.20
N PRO A 50 24.16 -4.26 21.37
CA PRO A 50 24.91 -4.52 22.60
C PRO A 50 25.61 -5.88 22.54
N ASP A 51 26.83 -5.95 23.09
CA ASP A 51 27.54 -7.20 23.25
C ASP A 51 26.75 -8.17 24.12
N GLY A 52 26.34 -9.30 23.56
CA GLY A 52 25.73 -10.42 24.32
C GLY A 52 24.24 -10.36 24.55
N GLY A 53 23.49 -9.49 23.80
CA GLY A 53 22.19 -9.92 23.78
C GLY A 53 20.90 -9.24 23.75
N ASP A 54 20.53 -8.34 24.57
CA ASP A 54 19.19 -7.73 24.49
C ASP A 54 19.29 -6.33 23.89
N GLY A 55 19.15 -6.29 22.55
CA GLY A 55 19.10 -5.04 21.81
C GLY A 55 17.81 -4.24 22.02
N GLY A 56 16.84 -4.81 22.75
CA GLY A 56 15.56 -4.21 23.05
C GLY A 56 14.50 -4.43 21.97
N VAL A 57 13.40 -3.71 22.07
CA VAL A 57 12.23 -3.85 21.19
C VAL A 57 12.01 -2.57 20.39
N LEU A 58 11.82 -2.69 19.09
CA LEU A 58 11.31 -1.65 18.20
C LEU A 58 9.79 -1.83 18.06
N HIS A 59 9.02 -0.83 18.44
CA HIS A 59 7.57 -0.85 18.29
C HIS A 59 7.15 -0.09 17.05
N ILE A 60 6.53 -0.79 16.09
CA ILE A 60 6.03 -0.23 14.82
C ILE A 60 4.50 -0.25 14.84
N TYR A 61 3.88 0.85 14.42
CA TYR A 61 2.44 0.98 14.22
C TYR A 61 2.15 1.23 12.74
N THR A 62 1.60 0.24 12.05
CA THR A 62 1.49 0.21 10.59
C THR A 62 0.21 -0.45 10.11
N TRP A 63 0.08 -0.60 8.80
CA TRP A 63 -0.97 -1.36 8.13
C TRP A 63 -0.72 -2.86 8.27
N SER A 64 -1.77 -3.68 8.09
CA SER A 64 -1.63 -5.15 8.06
C SER A 64 -0.85 -5.61 6.83
N ASP A 65 -0.07 -6.68 6.96
CA ASP A 65 0.67 -7.33 5.87
C ASP A 65 1.55 -6.37 5.05
N TYR A 66 2.27 -5.49 5.75
CA TYR A 66 2.91 -4.35 5.13
C TYR A 66 4.44 -4.39 5.13
N ILE A 67 5.05 -5.32 5.83
CA ILE A 67 6.51 -5.54 5.87
C ILE A 67 6.77 -7.03 5.76
N ALA A 68 7.65 -7.42 4.82
CA ALA A 68 7.98 -8.82 4.58
C ALA A 68 8.52 -9.51 5.84
N PRO A 69 8.07 -10.73 6.15
CA PRO A 69 8.54 -11.47 7.32
C PRO A 69 10.07 -11.67 7.35
N ASP A 70 10.69 -11.99 6.21
CA ASP A 70 12.14 -12.15 6.09
C ASP A 70 12.91 -10.86 6.37
N VAL A 71 12.35 -9.70 6.02
CA VAL A 71 12.91 -8.38 6.33
C VAL A 71 12.94 -8.17 7.85
N LEU A 72 11.84 -8.47 8.53
CA LEU A 72 11.74 -8.35 9.99
C LEU A 72 12.68 -9.32 10.69
N ALA A 73 12.64 -10.59 10.31
CA ALA A 73 13.43 -11.64 10.96
C ALA A 73 14.95 -11.45 10.75
N SER A 74 15.37 -10.97 9.56
CA SER A 74 16.78 -10.63 9.28
C SER A 74 17.26 -9.46 10.15
N PHE A 75 16.43 -8.43 10.33
CA PHE A 75 16.75 -7.30 11.19
C PHE A 75 16.87 -7.72 12.66
N GLU A 76 15.91 -8.51 13.16
CA GLU A 76 15.94 -9.05 14.53
C GLU A 76 17.20 -9.90 14.77
N LYS A 77 17.45 -10.85 13.87
CA LYS A 77 18.58 -11.78 13.95
C LYS A 77 19.92 -11.06 13.97
N ALA A 78 20.09 -10.11 13.03
CA ALA A 78 21.36 -9.41 12.87
C ALA A 78 21.69 -8.49 14.04
N LEU A 79 20.69 -7.83 14.63
CA LEU A 79 20.89 -6.81 15.65
C LEU A 79 20.61 -7.29 17.07
N GLY A 80 20.13 -8.54 17.26
CA GLY A 80 19.75 -9.08 18.57
C GLY A 80 18.59 -8.30 19.20
N VAL A 81 17.70 -7.75 18.37
CA VAL A 81 16.53 -6.96 18.80
C VAL A 81 15.23 -7.73 18.56
N LYS A 82 14.11 -7.19 19.02
CA LYS A 82 12.77 -7.63 18.63
C LYS A 82 12.04 -6.51 17.92
N VAL A 83 11.19 -6.86 16.94
CA VAL A 83 10.27 -5.95 16.31
C VAL A 83 8.85 -6.35 16.68
N GLN A 84 8.14 -5.43 17.30
CA GLN A 84 6.73 -5.62 17.64
C GLN A 84 5.88 -4.73 16.74
N ILE A 85 4.94 -5.35 16.02
CA ILE A 85 4.03 -4.65 15.11
C ILE A 85 2.63 -4.62 15.72
N ASP A 86 2.06 -3.44 15.80
CA ASP A 86 0.63 -3.22 15.95
C ASP A 86 0.07 -2.67 14.64
N THR A 87 -1.17 -3.01 14.31
CA THR A 87 -1.81 -2.60 13.06
C THR A 87 -2.99 -1.65 13.27
N PHE A 88 -3.31 -0.91 12.22
CA PHE A 88 -4.51 -0.06 12.12
C PHE A 88 -5.15 -0.22 10.73
N ASP A 89 -6.46 0.04 10.66
CA ASP A 89 -7.26 -0.11 9.45
C ASP A 89 -7.52 1.23 8.74
N SER A 90 -7.27 2.36 9.44
CA SER A 90 -7.44 3.71 8.88
C SER A 90 -6.55 4.74 9.57
N ASN A 91 -6.16 5.79 8.82
CA ASN A 91 -5.42 6.91 9.39
C ASN A 91 -6.20 7.61 10.51
N GLU A 92 -7.52 7.64 10.42
CA GLU A 92 -8.41 8.23 11.42
C GLU A 92 -8.38 7.45 12.72
N ALA A 93 -8.45 6.11 12.67
CA ALA A 93 -8.35 5.23 13.84
C ALA A 93 -6.95 5.33 14.48
N MET A 94 -5.89 5.28 13.67
CA MET A 94 -4.51 5.47 14.10
C MET A 94 -4.35 6.81 14.84
N TYR A 95 -4.76 7.91 14.21
CA TYR A 95 -4.65 9.24 14.77
C TYR A 95 -5.45 9.40 16.07
N ALA A 96 -6.70 8.91 16.12
CA ALA A 96 -7.55 8.94 17.31
C ALA A 96 -6.92 8.18 18.49
N LYS A 97 -6.33 7.01 18.24
CA LYS A 97 -5.63 6.21 19.26
C LYS A 97 -4.42 6.96 19.82
N LEU A 98 -3.60 7.54 18.95
CA LEU A 98 -2.42 8.32 19.37
C LEU A 98 -2.84 9.56 20.17
N LYS A 99 -3.86 10.27 19.72
CA LYS A 99 -4.38 11.48 20.39
C LYS A 99 -5.00 11.18 21.76
N ALA A 100 -5.57 10.00 21.94
CA ALA A 100 -6.10 9.54 23.23
C ALA A 100 -5.00 9.09 24.21
N GLY A 101 -3.72 9.21 23.84
CA GLY A 101 -2.58 8.78 24.66
C GLY A 101 -2.13 7.35 24.39
N GLY A 102 -2.48 6.78 23.26
CA GLY A 102 -1.96 5.50 22.74
C GLY A 102 -0.51 5.64 22.32
N THR A 103 0.39 5.70 23.30
CA THR A 103 1.83 5.89 23.13
C THR A 103 2.57 4.56 23.19
N GLY A 104 3.89 4.60 23.01
CA GLY A 104 4.76 3.42 23.11
C GLY A 104 5.22 2.91 21.77
N TYR A 105 4.87 3.61 20.69
CA TYR A 105 5.39 3.34 19.35
C TYR A 105 6.65 4.17 19.09
N ASP A 106 7.61 3.55 18.40
CA ASP A 106 8.84 4.22 17.98
C ASP A 106 8.71 4.71 16.54
N LEU A 107 8.08 3.91 15.69
CA LEU A 107 7.87 4.15 14.28
C LEU A 107 6.39 3.99 13.94
N ILE A 108 5.85 4.94 13.16
CA ILE A 108 4.46 4.93 12.71
C ILE A 108 4.46 5.10 11.19
N MET A 109 3.47 4.51 10.50
CA MET A 109 3.43 4.54 9.03
C MET A 109 2.10 5.10 8.49
N PRO A 110 1.82 6.41 8.72
CA PRO A 110 0.62 7.07 8.19
C PRO A 110 0.72 7.32 6.68
N SER A 111 -0.41 7.59 6.06
CA SER A 111 -0.43 8.19 4.72
C SER A 111 -0.02 9.68 4.76
N SER A 112 0.61 10.16 3.70
CA SER A 112 1.20 11.50 3.56
C SER A 112 0.31 12.64 4.05
N TYR A 113 -1.00 12.56 3.77
CA TYR A 113 -1.92 13.64 4.12
C TYR A 113 -2.08 13.86 5.63
N GLN A 114 -1.79 12.83 6.45
CA GLN A 114 -1.91 12.90 7.91
C GLN A 114 -0.71 13.55 8.58
N ILE A 115 0.46 13.53 7.94
CA ILE A 115 1.75 13.90 8.53
C ILE A 115 1.79 15.37 8.97
N ALA A 116 1.27 16.28 8.15
CA ALA A 116 1.25 17.72 8.50
C ALA A 116 0.49 17.99 9.80
N THR A 117 -0.60 17.26 10.04
CA THR A 117 -1.37 17.34 11.28
C THR A 117 -0.58 16.80 12.46
N MET A 118 0.02 15.62 12.32
CA MET A 118 0.83 15.00 13.36
C MET A 118 2.03 15.88 13.75
N ALA A 119 2.71 16.49 12.77
CA ALA A 119 3.83 17.39 13.01
C ALA A 119 3.39 18.68 13.74
N ARG A 120 2.27 19.29 13.31
CA ARG A 120 1.72 20.49 13.97
C ARG A 120 1.32 20.21 15.43
N GLU A 121 0.77 19.04 15.70
CA GLU A 121 0.37 18.61 17.05
C GLU A 121 1.54 18.03 17.86
N LYS A 122 2.76 18.04 17.30
CA LYS A 122 3.99 17.54 17.96
C LYS A 122 3.92 16.08 18.36
N MET A 123 3.22 15.27 17.56
CA MET A 123 3.12 13.83 17.77
C MET A 123 4.33 13.08 17.19
N ILE A 124 5.03 13.72 16.25
CA ILE A 124 6.20 13.19 15.55
C ILE A 124 7.36 14.19 15.59
N ASP A 125 8.58 13.67 15.50
CA ASP A 125 9.80 14.47 15.49
C ASP A 125 10.25 14.82 14.07
N ALA A 126 11.00 15.92 13.96
CA ALA A 126 11.82 16.15 12.78
C ALA A 126 12.94 15.10 12.70
N LEU A 127 13.19 14.59 11.50
CA LEU A 127 14.15 13.50 11.29
C LEU A 127 15.60 13.99 11.31
N ASP A 128 16.47 13.19 11.91
CA ASP A 128 17.92 13.33 11.83
C ASP A 128 18.45 12.60 10.59
N HIS A 129 18.63 13.34 9.50
CA HIS A 129 19.11 12.78 8.23
C HIS A 129 20.51 12.17 8.30
N SER A 130 21.33 12.52 9.30
CA SER A 130 22.65 11.90 9.47
C SER A 130 22.57 10.44 9.84
N LYS A 131 21.42 9.99 10.36
CA LYS A 131 21.14 8.62 10.77
C LYS A 131 20.45 7.76 9.70
N ILE A 132 20.04 8.37 8.60
CA ILE A 132 19.37 7.68 7.48
C ILE A 132 20.03 7.98 6.12
N PRO A 133 21.35 7.79 5.98
CA PRO A 133 22.05 8.16 4.75
C PRO A 133 21.55 7.42 3.51
N ASN A 134 21.02 6.19 3.66
CA ASN A 134 20.47 5.42 2.55
C ASN A 134 19.26 6.09 1.92
N VAL A 135 18.46 6.83 2.68
CA VAL A 135 17.27 7.54 2.17
C VAL A 135 17.68 8.49 1.04
N ARG A 136 18.58 9.43 1.30
CA ARG A 136 19.01 10.39 0.28
C ARG A 136 19.81 9.75 -0.85
N LYS A 137 20.58 8.68 -0.56
CA LYS A 137 21.38 7.97 -1.54
C LYS A 137 20.54 7.18 -2.52
N ASN A 138 19.47 6.54 -2.03
CA ASN A 138 18.74 5.51 -2.76
C ASN A 138 17.31 5.93 -3.18
N PHE A 139 16.82 7.10 -2.71
CA PHE A 139 15.51 7.60 -3.11
C PHE A 139 15.40 7.75 -4.63
N ASP A 140 14.33 7.21 -5.22
CA ASP A 140 14.06 7.38 -6.65
C ASP A 140 13.44 8.77 -6.91
N VAL A 141 14.23 9.63 -7.53
CA VAL A 141 13.84 11.00 -7.84
C VAL A 141 12.66 11.12 -8.82
N SER A 142 12.26 10.04 -9.48
CA SER A 142 11.05 10.03 -10.31
C SER A 142 9.78 10.32 -9.51
N PHE A 143 9.78 10.00 -8.21
CA PHE A 143 8.68 10.28 -7.29
C PHE A 143 8.75 11.69 -6.65
N ALA A 144 9.83 12.44 -6.85
CA ALA A 144 10.06 13.71 -6.13
C ALA A 144 8.95 14.76 -6.33
N THR A 145 8.26 14.75 -7.48
CA THR A 145 7.16 15.69 -7.75
C THR A 145 5.86 15.32 -7.05
N GLN A 146 5.79 14.14 -6.47
CA GLN A 146 4.61 13.60 -5.78
C GLN A 146 4.74 13.64 -4.25
N ILE A 147 5.94 13.93 -3.73
CA ILE A 147 6.19 14.00 -2.28
C ILE A 147 5.66 15.31 -1.71
N LEU A 148 4.90 15.23 -0.60
CA LEU A 148 4.35 16.41 0.08
C LEU A 148 5.38 17.13 0.95
N ASP A 149 6.37 16.40 1.48
CA ASP A 149 7.53 16.93 2.22
C ASP A 149 8.84 16.61 1.48
N PRO A 150 9.22 17.40 0.46
CA PRO A 150 10.36 17.09 -0.41
C PRO A 150 11.71 17.14 0.31
N ASP A 151 11.78 17.75 1.48
CA ASP A 151 12.97 17.80 2.32
C ASP A 151 13.08 16.62 3.27
N PHE A 152 12.04 15.75 3.33
CA PHE A 152 11.93 14.66 4.29
C PHE A 152 12.12 15.11 5.74
N LYS A 153 11.52 16.26 6.08
CA LYS A 153 11.71 16.86 7.40
C LYS A 153 11.10 16.01 8.52
N TYR A 154 9.93 15.43 8.27
CA TYR A 154 9.19 14.67 9.27
C TYR A 154 8.96 13.21 8.87
N ASN A 155 9.13 12.87 7.61
CA ASN A 155 8.74 11.59 7.05
C ASN A 155 9.71 11.07 5.99
N VAL A 156 9.67 9.77 5.78
CA VAL A 156 10.38 9.07 4.69
C VAL A 156 9.37 8.21 3.96
N PRO A 157 9.19 8.39 2.63
CA PRO A 157 8.27 7.57 1.86
C PRO A 157 8.62 6.08 1.93
N TYR A 158 7.63 5.24 2.13
CA TYR A 158 7.81 3.80 2.23
C TYR A 158 7.14 3.06 1.07
N ALA A 159 5.84 3.17 0.93
CA ALA A 159 5.10 2.48 -0.11
C ALA A 159 4.27 3.45 -0.95
N VAL A 160 4.05 3.10 -2.20
CA VAL A 160 3.26 3.88 -3.14
C VAL A 160 2.10 3.05 -3.66
N THR A 161 0.90 3.62 -3.60
CA THR A 161 -0.31 2.99 -4.11
C THR A 161 -0.98 3.90 -5.13
N TYR A 162 -1.49 3.32 -6.19
CA TYR A 162 -2.27 4.01 -7.22
C TYR A 162 -3.72 3.54 -7.16
N THR A 163 -4.67 4.45 -7.27
CA THR A 163 -6.09 4.09 -7.31
C THR A 163 -6.59 4.07 -8.74
N GLY A 164 -7.16 2.94 -9.14
CA GLY A 164 -7.61 2.72 -10.51
C GLY A 164 -8.69 1.65 -10.60
N PHE A 165 -8.73 0.94 -11.71
CA PHE A 165 -9.70 -0.11 -11.98
C PHE A 165 -9.06 -1.49 -12.07
N ALA A 166 -9.46 -2.39 -11.19
CA ALA A 166 -9.35 -3.82 -11.41
C ALA A 166 -10.46 -4.29 -12.34
N TYR A 167 -10.19 -5.16 -13.30
CA TYR A 167 -11.21 -5.65 -14.21
C TYR A 167 -10.95 -7.07 -14.73
N LEU A 168 -12.03 -7.80 -14.98
CA LEU A 168 -11.98 -9.08 -15.70
C LEU A 168 -11.89 -8.80 -17.21
N LYS A 169 -10.78 -9.20 -17.83
CA LYS A 169 -10.46 -8.88 -19.24
C LYS A 169 -11.56 -9.35 -20.22
N ASP A 170 -12.14 -10.53 -19.97
CA ASP A 170 -13.17 -11.15 -20.80
C ASP A 170 -14.59 -10.54 -20.59
N LYS A 171 -14.78 -9.75 -19.54
CA LYS A 171 -16.08 -9.13 -19.19
C LYS A 171 -16.18 -7.65 -19.62
N ILE A 172 -15.08 -7.06 -20.03
CA ILE A 172 -15.11 -5.68 -20.50
C ILE A 172 -15.72 -5.63 -21.91
N PRO A 173 -16.73 -4.78 -22.14
CA PRO A 173 -17.36 -4.66 -23.46
C PRO A 173 -16.36 -4.26 -24.54
N ALA A 174 -16.48 -4.85 -25.71
CA ALA A 174 -15.61 -4.52 -26.85
C ALA A 174 -15.68 -3.00 -27.16
N GLY A 175 -14.51 -2.37 -27.24
CA GLY A 175 -14.38 -0.92 -27.48
C GLY A 175 -14.58 -0.03 -26.27
N ALA A 176 -14.87 -0.57 -25.08
CA ALA A 176 -14.89 0.21 -23.85
C ALA A 176 -13.45 0.54 -23.42
N ASP A 177 -13.24 1.77 -22.95
CA ASP A 177 -11.94 2.26 -22.49
C ASP A 177 -11.83 2.12 -20.98
N VAL A 178 -11.18 1.05 -20.53
CA VAL A 178 -10.93 0.80 -19.10
C VAL A 178 -9.97 1.83 -18.47
N ALA A 179 -9.20 2.55 -19.28
CA ALA A 179 -8.33 3.62 -18.81
C ALA A 179 -9.02 4.99 -18.84
N SER A 180 -10.33 5.03 -18.59
CA SER A 180 -11.10 6.28 -18.51
C SER A 180 -12.22 6.14 -17.46
N TRP A 181 -12.46 7.19 -16.68
CA TRP A 181 -13.60 7.26 -15.76
C TRP A 181 -14.96 7.08 -16.48
N SER A 182 -15.02 7.31 -17.79
CA SER A 182 -16.23 7.10 -18.59
C SER A 182 -16.72 5.65 -18.57
N ILE A 183 -15.87 4.66 -18.29
CA ILE A 183 -16.24 3.24 -18.18
C ILE A 183 -17.35 3.02 -17.15
N LEU A 184 -17.40 3.84 -16.08
CA LEU A 184 -18.42 3.76 -15.04
C LEU A 184 -19.83 4.08 -15.56
N SER A 185 -19.95 4.70 -16.73
CA SER A 185 -21.22 4.99 -17.40
C SER A 185 -21.70 3.86 -18.34
N SER A 186 -20.94 2.77 -18.46
CA SER A 186 -21.27 1.66 -19.35
C SER A 186 -22.47 0.85 -18.83
N GLU A 187 -23.59 0.89 -19.52
CA GLU A 187 -24.79 0.10 -19.17
C GLU A 187 -24.53 -1.42 -19.23
N ALA A 188 -23.59 -1.87 -20.05
CA ALA A 188 -23.21 -3.27 -20.14
C ALA A 188 -22.54 -3.77 -18.85
N LEU A 189 -22.05 -2.87 -17.98
CA LEU A 189 -21.48 -3.17 -16.67
C LEU A 189 -22.46 -2.92 -15.52
N LYS A 190 -23.74 -2.63 -15.80
CA LYS A 190 -24.74 -2.33 -14.78
C LYS A 190 -24.83 -3.43 -13.72
N GLY A 191 -24.68 -3.07 -12.45
CA GLY A 191 -24.71 -4.00 -11.31
C GLY A 191 -23.47 -4.90 -11.22
N ARG A 192 -22.42 -4.62 -12.00
CA ARG A 192 -21.13 -5.35 -12.00
C ARG A 192 -19.93 -4.47 -11.66
N ILE A 193 -20.18 -3.26 -11.15
CA ILE A 193 -19.17 -2.29 -10.73
C ILE A 193 -19.20 -2.19 -9.20
N SER A 194 -18.05 -2.22 -8.56
CA SER A 194 -17.83 -1.75 -7.19
C SER A 194 -16.95 -0.51 -7.19
N MET A 195 -17.20 0.40 -6.25
CA MET A 195 -16.32 1.54 -5.98
C MET A 195 -15.91 1.51 -4.51
N LEU A 196 -14.76 2.09 -4.19
CA LEU A 196 -14.30 2.22 -2.81
C LEU A 196 -15.36 2.92 -1.93
N ASP A 197 -15.50 2.51 -0.69
CA ASP A 197 -16.24 3.26 0.34
C ASP A 197 -15.29 4.25 1.03
N ASP A 198 -14.71 5.15 0.23
CA ASP A 198 -13.79 6.20 0.64
C ASP A 198 -14.22 7.52 0.01
N ILE A 199 -14.52 8.49 0.87
CA ILE A 199 -15.03 9.81 0.46
C ILE A 199 -14.03 10.57 -0.43
N ARG A 200 -12.73 10.50 -0.10
CA ARG A 200 -11.70 11.24 -0.83
C ARG A 200 -11.42 10.62 -2.19
N GLU A 201 -11.42 9.29 -2.26
CA GLU A 201 -11.23 8.55 -3.50
C GLU A 201 -12.43 8.71 -4.45
N VAL A 202 -13.66 8.56 -3.94
CA VAL A 202 -14.84 8.59 -4.82
C VAL A 202 -15.19 10.01 -5.27
N ILE A 203 -15.20 11.01 -4.37
CA ILE A 203 -15.38 12.41 -4.79
C ILE A 203 -14.21 12.85 -5.68
N GLY A 204 -12.99 12.40 -5.37
CA GLY A 204 -11.80 12.61 -6.18
C GLY A 204 -11.94 12.05 -7.60
N ALA A 205 -12.47 10.85 -7.76
CA ALA A 205 -12.78 10.25 -9.05
C ALA A 205 -13.76 11.14 -9.87
N GLY A 206 -14.82 11.61 -9.21
CA GLY A 206 -15.77 12.54 -9.82
C GLY A 206 -15.10 13.85 -10.28
N LEU A 207 -14.25 14.44 -9.43
CA LEU A 207 -13.50 15.65 -9.73
C LEU A 207 -12.56 15.43 -10.92
N MET A 208 -11.72 14.39 -10.87
CA MET A 208 -10.74 14.11 -11.93
C MET A 208 -11.41 13.77 -13.27
N SER A 209 -12.56 13.09 -13.26
CA SER A 209 -13.33 12.80 -14.48
C SER A 209 -13.83 14.07 -15.20
N LEU A 210 -13.94 15.18 -14.48
CA LEU A 210 -14.33 16.49 -14.98
C LEU A 210 -13.13 17.42 -15.23
N GLY A 211 -11.89 16.92 -15.05
CA GLY A 211 -10.66 17.69 -15.21
C GLY A 211 -10.33 18.61 -14.05
N TYR A 212 -10.98 18.43 -12.89
CA TYR A 212 -10.67 19.17 -11.68
C TYR A 212 -9.59 18.50 -10.83
N SER A 213 -9.01 19.24 -9.91
CA SER A 213 -8.07 18.66 -8.94
C SER A 213 -8.78 17.74 -7.95
N VAL A 214 -8.17 16.59 -7.63
CA VAL A 214 -8.61 15.69 -6.54
C VAL A 214 -8.72 16.42 -5.20
N ASN A 215 -7.98 17.51 -5.03
CA ASN A 215 -7.94 18.34 -3.83
C ASN A 215 -8.76 19.65 -3.97
N SER A 216 -9.74 19.71 -4.87
CA SER A 216 -10.56 20.90 -5.01
C SER A 216 -11.28 21.27 -3.73
N THR A 217 -11.26 22.55 -3.38
CA THR A 217 -11.99 23.16 -2.28
C THR A 217 -13.16 24.01 -2.79
N ASN A 218 -13.38 24.06 -4.10
CA ASN A 218 -14.44 24.82 -4.74
C ASN A 218 -15.81 24.12 -4.61
N PRO A 219 -16.80 24.71 -3.95
CA PRO A 219 -18.11 24.08 -3.76
C PRO A 219 -18.79 23.67 -5.08
N ASN A 220 -18.62 24.46 -6.15
CA ASN A 220 -19.24 24.16 -7.45
C ASN A 220 -18.62 22.91 -8.09
N GLU A 221 -17.29 22.74 -7.97
CA GLU A 221 -16.58 21.58 -8.51
C GLU A 221 -16.92 20.32 -7.73
N ILE A 222 -16.99 20.41 -6.38
CA ILE A 222 -17.39 19.30 -5.50
C ILE A 222 -18.83 18.87 -5.79
N ASN A 223 -19.76 19.83 -5.98
CA ASN A 223 -21.13 19.51 -6.35
C ASN A 223 -21.22 18.88 -7.76
N ALA A 224 -20.48 19.39 -8.73
CA ALA A 224 -20.43 18.81 -10.08
C ALA A 224 -19.87 17.38 -10.05
N ALA A 225 -18.85 17.11 -9.22
CA ALA A 225 -18.31 15.77 -9.01
C ALA A 225 -19.37 14.83 -8.44
N ALA A 226 -20.12 15.26 -7.41
CA ALA A 226 -21.22 14.47 -6.87
C ALA A 226 -22.32 14.19 -7.91
N ASP A 227 -22.68 15.18 -8.73
CA ASP A 227 -23.63 14.98 -9.84
C ASP A 227 -23.12 13.97 -10.88
N GLN A 228 -21.82 13.95 -11.14
CA GLN A 228 -21.19 12.97 -12.03
C GLN A 228 -21.23 11.56 -11.43
N ILE A 229 -20.93 11.42 -10.14
CA ILE A 229 -20.98 10.13 -9.44
C ILE A 229 -22.41 9.60 -9.40
N LEU A 230 -23.41 10.46 -9.22
CA LEU A 230 -24.83 10.07 -9.26
C LEU A 230 -25.22 9.48 -10.62
N LYS A 231 -24.63 9.93 -11.72
CA LYS A 231 -24.84 9.29 -13.04
C LYS A 231 -24.24 7.88 -13.06
N TRP A 232 -23.07 7.68 -12.48
CA TRP A 232 -22.44 6.35 -12.36
C TRP A 232 -23.20 5.43 -11.42
N ARG A 233 -23.84 5.99 -10.39
CA ARG A 233 -24.54 5.25 -9.33
C ARG A 233 -25.53 4.22 -9.87
N ALA A 234 -26.16 4.50 -11.02
CA ALA A 234 -27.08 3.56 -11.67
C ALA A 234 -26.40 2.23 -12.08
N ASN A 235 -25.10 2.24 -12.33
CA ASN A 235 -24.32 1.07 -12.73
C ASN A 235 -23.54 0.43 -11.55
N VAL A 236 -23.28 1.23 -10.49
CA VAL A 236 -22.52 0.80 -9.32
C VAL A 236 -23.39 -0.07 -8.42
N ARG A 237 -22.97 -1.31 -8.18
CA ARG A 237 -23.62 -2.27 -7.30
C ARG A 237 -23.51 -1.84 -5.84
N LYS A 238 -22.26 -1.50 -5.41
CA LYS A 238 -21.98 -1.10 -4.03
C LYS A 238 -20.75 -0.22 -3.92
N PHE A 239 -20.64 0.45 -2.77
CA PHE A 239 -19.42 1.02 -2.26
C PHE A 239 -18.82 0.08 -1.22
N ASP A 240 -17.53 -0.26 -1.35
CA ASP A 240 -16.85 -1.22 -0.48
C ASP A 240 -15.33 -1.05 -0.61
N ALA A 241 -14.63 -0.88 0.49
CA ALA A 241 -13.19 -0.70 0.53
C ALA A 241 -12.43 -1.98 0.99
N GLU A 242 -13.15 -3.04 1.38
CA GLU A 242 -12.54 -4.24 1.94
C GLU A 242 -12.62 -5.44 0.99
N SER A 243 -13.82 -5.72 0.46
CA SER A 243 -14.04 -6.95 -0.32
C SER A 243 -13.94 -6.78 -1.84
N TYR A 244 -13.67 -5.57 -2.36
CA TYR A 244 -13.66 -5.30 -3.80
C TYR A 244 -12.66 -6.21 -4.57
N LYS A 245 -11.49 -6.49 -4.00
CA LYS A 245 -10.48 -7.37 -4.63
C LYS A 245 -10.97 -8.81 -4.76
N THR A 246 -11.59 -9.34 -3.70
CA THR A 246 -12.13 -10.71 -3.72
C THR A 246 -13.37 -10.83 -4.60
N GLU A 247 -14.16 -9.76 -4.73
CA GLU A 247 -15.31 -9.75 -5.64
C GLU A 247 -14.92 -9.72 -7.12
N VAL A 248 -13.86 -9.00 -7.48
CA VAL A 248 -13.30 -9.08 -8.84
C VAL A 248 -12.70 -10.47 -9.06
N ALA A 249 -11.93 -10.99 -8.10
CA ALA A 249 -11.33 -12.31 -8.20
C ALA A 249 -12.38 -13.43 -8.37
N SER A 250 -13.52 -13.35 -7.69
CA SER A 250 -14.61 -14.34 -7.81
C SER A 250 -15.55 -14.11 -9.01
N GLY A 251 -15.45 -12.97 -9.71
CA GLY A 251 -16.35 -12.57 -10.78
C GLY A 251 -17.71 -12.04 -10.32
N ALA A 252 -17.87 -11.75 -9.02
CA ALA A 252 -19.08 -11.11 -8.48
C ALA A 252 -19.22 -9.69 -9.00
N THR A 253 -18.11 -8.95 -9.15
CA THR A 253 -18.00 -7.72 -9.91
C THR A 253 -17.05 -7.93 -11.11
N TRP A 254 -17.25 -7.15 -12.16
CA TRP A 254 -16.42 -7.19 -13.38
C TRP A 254 -15.44 -6.02 -13.47
N LEU A 255 -15.77 -4.94 -12.78
CA LEU A 255 -14.97 -3.74 -12.65
C LEU A 255 -14.99 -3.29 -11.19
N GLY A 256 -13.83 -3.15 -10.58
CA GLY A 256 -13.65 -2.66 -9.20
C GLY A 256 -12.77 -1.42 -9.16
N HIS A 257 -13.25 -0.31 -8.62
CA HIS A 257 -12.41 0.83 -8.27
C HIS A 257 -11.67 0.50 -6.99
N GLY A 258 -10.33 0.50 -7.02
CA GLY A 258 -9.53 0.03 -5.91
C GLY A 258 -8.04 0.35 -6.03
N TYR A 259 -7.28 -0.12 -5.05
CA TYR A 259 -5.86 0.14 -4.87
C TYR A 259 -5.00 -0.86 -5.66
N SER A 260 -3.94 -0.36 -6.31
CA SER A 260 -3.06 -1.17 -7.15
C SER A 260 -2.37 -2.30 -6.38
N THR A 261 -1.91 -2.05 -5.17
CA THR A 261 -1.23 -3.06 -4.33
C THR A 261 -2.11 -4.28 -4.09
N ASP A 262 -3.36 -4.06 -3.68
CA ASP A 262 -4.33 -5.13 -3.43
C ASP A 262 -4.65 -5.96 -4.69
N ILE A 263 -4.75 -5.28 -5.83
CA ILE A 263 -5.07 -5.95 -7.09
C ILE A 263 -3.86 -6.70 -7.64
N ASN A 264 -2.68 -6.12 -7.49
CA ASN A 264 -1.43 -6.80 -7.89
C ASN A 264 -1.22 -8.09 -7.09
N GLN A 265 -1.56 -8.12 -5.78
CA GLN A 265 -1.56 -9.37 -4.99
C GLN A 265 -2.47 -10.44 -5.61
N VAL A 266 -3.66 -10.04 -6.07
CA VAL A 266 -4.58 -10.97 -6.75
C VAL A 266 -4.03 -11.43 -8.10
N ILE A 267 -3.40 -10.52 -8.87
CA ILE A 267 -2.82 -10.85 -10.19
C ILE A 267 -1.62 -11.80 -10.04
N VAL A 268 -0.73 -11.52 -9.09
CA VAL A 268 0.48 -12.32 -8.85
C VAL A 268 0.13 -13.66 -8.21
N GLY A 269 -0.90 -13.69 -7.35
CA GLY A 269 -1.21 -14.85 -6.52
C GLY A 269 -0.30 -14.92 -5.29
N ASP A 270 -0.45 -15.99 -4.53
CA ASP A 270 0.32 -16.19 -3.32
C ASP A 270 0.59 -17.70 -3.15
N GLU A 271 1.86 -18.08 -3.25
CA GLU A 271 2.29 -19.48 -3.14
C GLU A 271 2.07 -20.04 -1.72
N GLU A 272 2.20 -19.21 -0.68
CA GLU A 272 2.07 -19.66 0.71
C GLU A 272 0.62 -20.03 1.05
N SER A 273 -0.33 -19.18 0.66
CA SER A 273 -1.77 -19.48 0.79
C SER A 273 -2.31 -20.42 -0.28
N GLY A 274 -1.54 -20.67 -1.34
CA GLY A 274 -1.94 -21.44 -2.51
C GLY A 274 -2.90 -20.71 -3.42
N ALA A 275 -3.01 -19.40 -3.33
CA ALA A 275 -3.83 -18.59 -4.23
C ALA A 275 -3.15 -18.49 -5.62
N PRO A 276 -3.82 -18.97 -6.71
CA PRO A 276 -3.19 -18.96 -8.03
C PRO A 276 -3.09 -17.54 -8.59
N ALA A 277 -2.06 -17.30 -9.41
CA ALA A 277 -1.96 -16.09 -10.23
C ALA A 277 -3.17 -15.96 -11.18
N ARG A 278 -3.59 -14.72 -11.46
CA ARG A 278 -4.79 -14.39 -12.23
C ARG A 278 -4.46 -13.53 -13.46
N ASP A 279 -4.10 -14.18 -14.55
CA ASP A 279 -3.79 -13.55 -15.84
C ASP A 279 -5.03 -12.99 -16.55
N ASP A 280 -6.24 -13.41 -16.15
CA ASP A 280 -7.52 -12.91 -16.63
C ASP A 280 -7.96 -11.58 -15.99
N ILE A 281 -7.26 -11.14 -14.95
CA ILE A 281 -7.48 -9.85 -14.29
C ILE A 281 -6.48 -8.81 -14.83
N GLY A 282 -6.94 -7.58 -15.01
CA GLY A 282 -6.13 -6.43 -15.37
C GLY A 282 -6.29 -5.30 -14.36
N PHE A 283 -5.31 -4.39 -14.34
CA PHE A 283 -5.41 -3.12 -13.63
C PHE A 283 -5.17 -1.97 -14.61
N ALA A 284 -6.00 -0.93 -14.55
CA ALA A 284 -5.92 0.24 -15.42
C ALA A 284 -6.07 1.54 -14.64
N LEU A 285 -5.27 2.54 -15.03
CA LEU A 285 -5.34 3.89 -14.46
C LEU A 285 -6.08 4.83 -15.42
N PRO A 286 -7.06 5.59 -14.93
CA PRO A 286 -7.78 6.55 -15.74
C PRO A 286 -6.87 7.65 -16.31
N LYS A 287 -6.96 7.88 -17.60
CA LYS A 287 -6.12 8.84 -18.33
C LYS A 287 -6.40 10.30 -17.98
N GLU A 288 -7.57 10.59 -17.42
CA GLU A 288 -7.98 11.92 -16.97
C GLU A 288 -7.29 12.31 -15.67
N GLY A 289 -6.80 11.32 -14.91
CA GLY A 289 -6.12 11.46 -13.62
C GLY A 289 -6.61 10.41 -12.63
N TYR A 290 -5.79 10.15 -11.65
CA TYR A 290 -6.01 9.17 -10.59
C TYR A 290 -5.30 9.61 -9.31
N SER A 291 -5.68 9.10 -8.15
CA SER A 291 -4.99 9.38 -6.90
C SER A 291 -3.74 8.52 -6.74
N ILE A 292 -2.73 9.11 -6.11
CA ILE A 292 -1.53 8.44 -5.61
C ILE A 292 -1.50 8.63 -4.10
N ALA A 293 -1.33 7.55 -3.37
CA ALA A 293 -1.06 7.55 -1.95
C ALA A 293 0.39 7.13 -1.67
N PHE A 294 1.02 7.81 -0.72
CA PHE A 294 2.26 7.36 -0.10
C PHE A 294 1.97 7.08 1.36
N ASP A 295 2.41 5.92 1.83
CA ASP A 295 2.52 5.66 3.25
C ASP A 295 3.99 5.84 3.63
N GLU A 296 4.22 6.47 4.77
CA GLU A 296 5.51 7.04 5.07
C GLU A 296 5.92 6.75 6.50
N PHE A 297 7.20 6.49 6.72
CA PHE A 297 7.76 6.37 8.06
C PHE A 297 7.80 7.73 8.76
N VAL A 298 7.31 7.78 9.97
CA VAL A 298 7.49 8.90 10.89
C VAL A 298 7.95 8.38 12.26
N VAL A 299 8.85 9.12 12.92
CA VAL A 299 9.34 8.77 14.26
C VAL A 299 8.47 9.47 15.30
N ALA A 300 7.88 8.70 16.22
CA ALA A 300 7.05 9.26 17.26
C ALA A 300 7.86 10.17 18.20
N SER A 301 7.27 11.28 18.65
CA SER A 301 7.99 12.27 19.48
C SER A 301 8.39 11.71 20.84
N ASP A 302 7.61 10.76 21.38
CA ASP A 302 7.85 10.08 22.66
C ASP A 302 8.51 8.69 22.49
N ALA A 303 8.98 8.36 21.28
CA ALA A 303 9.67 7.10 20.98
C ALA A 303 10.82 6.84 21.95
N LYS A 304 10.87 5.61 22.46
CA LYS A 304 11.91 5.15 23.39
C LYS A 304 13.15 4.64 22.67
N ARG A 305 12.95 4.12 21.45
CA ARG A 305 14.00 3.51 20.64
C ARG A 305 14.15 4.22 19.30
N LYS A 306 14.33 5.55 19.34
CA LYS A 306 14.61 6.36 18.14
C LYS A 306 15.84 5.86 17.38
N ASP A 307 16.82 5.32 18.11
CA ASP A 307 18.01 4.69 17.54
C ASP A 307 17.66 3.50 16.63
N LEU A 308 16.79 2.60 17.09
CA LEU A 308 16.29 1.46 16.30
C LEU A 308 15.38 1.91 15.16
N ALA A 309 14.53 2.91 15.39
CA ALA A 309 13.66 3.47 14.36
C ALA A 309 14.50 4.01 13.16
N TYR A 310 15.56 4.75 13.42
CA TYR A 310 16.47 5.23 12.39
C TYR A 310 17.22 4.09 11.69
N ALA A 311 17.72 3.12 12.46
CA ALA A 311 18.38 1.95 11.87
C ALA A 311 17.44 1.17 10.95
N PHE A 312 16.16 1.01 11.34
CA PHE A 312 15.16 0.32 10.55
C PHE A 312 14.81 1.10 9.27
N ILE A 313 14.56 2.42 9.35
CA ILE A 313 14.34 3.26 8.15
C ILE A 313 15.51 3.13 7.18
N ASN A 314 16.74 3.23 7.70
CA ASN A 314 17.94 3.13 6.88
C ASN A 314 18.12 1.74 6.25
N TYR A 315 17.69 0.68 6.95
CA TYR A 315 17.67 -0.69 6.47
C TYR A 315 16.65 -0.90 5.35
N ILE A 316 15.43 -0.42 5.49
CA ILE A 316 14.40 -0.50 4.44
C ILE A 316 14.85 0.19 3.14
N TYR A 317 15.67 1.23 3.24
CA TYR A 317 16.23 1.94 2.09
C TYR A 317 17.49 1.30 1.50
N ASP A 318 17.84 0.08 1.90
CA ASP A 318 18.78 -0.78 1.15
C ASP A 318 18.07 -1.37 -0.09
N GLY A 319 18.80 -1.57 -1.19
CA GLY A 319 18.23 -2.03 -2.44
C GLY A 319 17.65 -3.43 -2.38
N GLU A 320 18.40 -4.39 -1.78
CA GLU A 320 17.96 -5.78 -1.68
C GLU A 320 16.76 -5.91 -0.71
N VAL A 321 16.82 -5.19 0.42
CA VAL A 321 15.74 -5.15 1.41
C VAL A 321 14.46 -4.58 0.80
N SER A 322 14.59 -3.46 0.09
CA SER A 322 13.47 -2.82 -0.59
C SER A 322 12.87 -3.72 -1.68
N LYS A 323 13.71 -4.46 -2.44
CA LYS A 323 13.24 -5.41 -3.44
C LYS A 323 12.36 -6.49 -2.82
N VAL A 324 12.84 -7.18 -1.78
CA VAL A 324 12.09 -8.24 -1.07
C VAL A 324 10.76 -7.69 -0.55
N ASN A 325 10.78 -6.48 -0.02
CA ASN A 325 9.59 -5.85 0.52
C ASN A 325 8.58 -5.44 -0.57
N MET A 326 9.03 -4.93 -1.72
CA MET A 326 8.16 -4.64 -2.87
C MET A 326 7.50 -5.90 -3.44
N GLU A 327 8.24 -7.01 -3.49
CA GLU A 327 7.71 -8.31 -3.92
C GLU A 327 6.63 -8.82 -2.95
N TYR A 328 6.79 -8.61 -1.66
CA TYR A 328 5.79 -8.98 -0.64
C TYR A 328 4.52 -8.12 -0.70
N ILE A 329 4.66 -6.78 -0.71
CA ILE A 329 3.49 -5.88 -0.72
C ILE A 329 2.83 -5.73 -2.09
N CYS A 330 3.44 -6.28 -3.15
CA CYS A 330 3.03 -6.11 -4.55
C CYS A 330 2.84 -4.65 -4.97
N GLY A 331 3.71 -3.78 -4.47
CA GLY A 331 3.69 -2.34 -4.70
C GLY A 331 5.07 -1.70 -4.62
N PRO A 332 5.30 -0.55 -5.28
CA PRO A 332 6.62 0.05 -5.29
C PRO A 332 6.95 0.75 -3.96
N ASN A 333 8.20 0.56 -3.51
CA ASN A 333 8.88 1.48 -2.60
C ASN A 333 9.69 2.47 -3.44
N PRO A 334 9.82 3.74 -3.06
CA PRO A 334 10.58 4.72 -3.83
C PRO A 334 12.10 4.60 -3.61
N VAL A 335 12.62 3.38 -3.73
CA VAL A 335 14.03 3.02 -3.53
C VAL A 335 14.62 2.56 -4.85
N LYS A 336 15.35 3.43 -5.53
CA LYS A 336 15.85 3.22 -6.90
C LYS A 336 16.61 1.92 -7.10
N PRO A 337 17.64 1.55 -6.27
CA PRO A 337 18.34 0.30 -6.47
C PRO A 337 17.44 -0.94 -6.30
N GLY A 338 16.43 -0.90 -5.42
CA GLY A 338 15.45 -1.98 -5.27
C GLY A 338 14.57 -2.12 -6.52
N ILE A 339 14.06 -0.99 -7.03
CA ILE A 339 13.28 -0.97 -8.29
C ILE A 339 14.07 -1.53 -9.46
N ASP A 340 15.36 -1.16 -9.57
CA ASP A 340 16.23 -1.61 -10.66
C ASP A 340 16.54 -3.12 -10.58
N ALA A 341 16.51 -3.69 -9.38
CA ALA A 341 16.78 -5.11 -9.13
C ALA A 341 15.54 -6.03 -9.31
N LEU A 342 14.34 -5.47 -9.47
CA LEU A 342 13.14 -6.25 -9.76
C LEU A 342 13.21 -6.93 -11.12
N ASP A 343 12.58 -8.11 -11.23
CA ASP A 343 12.30 -8.72 -12.53
C ASP A 343 11.61 -7.69 -13.46
N PRO A 344 11.99 -7.60 -14.75
CA PRO A 344 11.44 -6.61 -15.67
C PRO A 344 9.93 -6.64 -15.82
N ASP A 345 9.31 -7.84 -15.85
CA ASP A 345 7.87 -8.00 -16.02
C ASP A 345 7.16 -7.62 -14.72
N TYR A 346 7.70 -8.04 -13.58
CA TYR A 346 7.18 -7.67 -12.27
C TYR A 346 7.29 -6.14 -12.03
N ARG A 347 8.44 -5.56 -12.38
CA ARG A 347 8.62 -4.11 -12.32
C ARG A 347 7.59 -3.36 -13.18
N ALA A 348 7.32 -3.85 -14.39
CA ALA A 348 6.32 -3.25 -15.27
C ALA A 348 4.88 -3.32 -14.70
N LEU A 349 4.60 -4.32 -13.86
CA LEU A 349 3.33 -4.45 -13.17
C LEU A 349 3.15 -3.37 -12.08
N ILE A 350 4.18 -3.15 -11.26
CA ILE A 350 4.03 -2.33 -10.05
C ILE A 350 4.54 -0.89 -10.19
N VAL A 351 5.49 -0.61 -11.09
CA VAL A 351 6.14 0.70 -11.22
C VAL A 351 5.65 1.44 -12.45
N LEU A 352 5.08 2.62 -12.23
CA LEU A 352 4.60 3.47 -13.33
C LEU A 352 5.74 4.19 -14.05
N SER A 353 5.59 4.37 -15.36
CA SER A 353 6.46 5.26 -16.11
C SER A 353 6.38 6.70 -15.60
N PRO A 354 7.43 7.53 -15.76
CA PRO A 354 7.40 8.94 -15.35
C PRO A 354 6.26 9.75 -16.00
N ALA A 355 5.84 9.35 -17.20
CA ALA A 355 4.73 9.99 -17.91
C ALA A 355 3.37 9.70 -17.25
N LEU A 356 3.18 8.49 -16.73
CA LEU A 356 2.00 8.12 -15.95
C LEU A 356 2.06 8.76 -14.56
N LEU A 357 3.17 8.69 -13.85
CA LEU A 357 3.31 9.31 -12.52
C LEU A 357 2.87 10.79 -12.52
N LYS A 358 3.18 11.55 -13.58
CA LYS A 358 2.77 12.96 -13.70
C LYS A 358 1.27 13.19 -13.78
N LYS A 359 0.47 12.18 -14.10
CA LYS A 359 -1.00 12.27 -14.16
C LYS A 359 -1.65 11.98 -12.80
N GLY A 360 -0.93 11.32 -11.93
CA GLY A 360 -1.41 11.03 -10.59
C GLY A 360 -1.40 12.28 -9.71
N GLN A 361 -2.35 12.35 -8.80
CA GLN A 361 -2.52 13.46 -7.86
C GLN A 361 -2.51 12.92 -6.43
N VAL A 362 -1.61 13.45 -5.61
CA VAL A 362 -1.54 13.06 -4.19
C VAL A 362 -2.64 13.74 -3.40
N LEU A 363 -3.34 12.98 -2.55
CA LEU A 363 -4.33 13.53 -1.64
C LEU A 363 -3.66 14.42 -0.60
N LYS A 364 -4.21 15.64 -0.42
CA LYS A 364 -3.75 16.61 0.59
C LYS A 364 -4.71 16.64 1.77
N SER A 365 -4.19 16.92 2.95
CA SER A 365 -5.02 17.17 4.13
C SER A 365 -5.93 18.39 3.93
N PHE A 366 -7.15 18.28 4.41
CA PHE A 366 -8.05 19.43 4.62
C PHE A 366 -8.09 19.86 6.08
N ASP A 367 -7.11 19.43 6.85
CA ASP A 367 -7.00 19.79 8.26
C ASP A 367 -6.93 21.32 8.43
N GLY A 368 -7.68 21.81 9.44
CA GLY A 368 -7.88 23.26 9.60
C GLY A 368 -8.89 23.89 8.63
N GLN A 369 -9.53 23.08 7.76
CA GLN A 369 -10.54 23.53 6.79
C GLN A 369 -11.88 22.80 7.00
N PRO A 370 -12.54 22.92 8.17
CA PRO A 370 -13.76 22.16 8.49
C PRO A 370 -14.90 22.40 7.50
N ALA A 371 -14.99 23.59 6.93
CA ALA A 371 -15.99 23.92 5.93
C ALA A 371 -15.80 23.12 4.62
N VAL A 372 -14.55 22.81 4.24
CA VAL A 372 -14.26 21.96 3.07
C VAL A 372 -14.66 20.53 3.37
N MET A 373 -14.28 20.00 4.54
CA MET A 373 -14.69 18.65 4.95
C MET A 373 -16.22 18.50 5.00
N GLU A 374 -16.92 19.51 5.47
CA GLU A 374 -18.39 19.52 5.47
C GLU A 374 -18.98 19.46 4.04
N LEU A 375 -18.35 20.13 3.06
CA LEU A 375 -18.77 20.04 1.66
C LEU A 375 -18.59 18.63 1.10
N TYR A 376 -17.45 17.99 1.37
CA TYR A 376 -17.20 16.61 0.95
C TYR A 376 -18.19 15.65 1.62
N ASN A 377 -18.44 15.78 2.92
CA ASN A 377 -19.40 14.96 3.66
C ASN A 377 -20.82 15.09 3.08
N LYS A 378 -21.29 16.31 2.84
CA LYS A 378 -22.61 16.55 2.21
C LYS A 378 -22.71 15.94 0.81
N ALA A 379 -21.65 16.08 0.01
CA ALA A 379 -21.59 15.48 -1.32
C ALA A 379 -21.64 13.94 -1.24
N TRP A 380 -20.90 13.36 -0.30
CA TRP A 380 -20.88 11.92 -0.07
C TRP A 380 -22.21 11.38 0.45
N ASP A 381 -22.81 12.03 1.45
CA ASP A 381 -24.12 11.66 1.97
C ASP A 381 -25.18 11.64 0.86
N ARG A 382 -25.16 12.62 -0.05
CA ARG A 382 -26.04 12.67 -1.21
C ARG A 382 -25.84 11.48 -2.15
N VAL A 383 -24.59 11.09 -2.39
CA VAL A 383 -24.24 9.92 -3.22
C VAL A 383 -24.71 8.63 -2.55
N LYS A 384 -24.44 8.46 -1.26
CA LYS A 384 -24.80 7.24 -0.50
C LYS A 384 -26.30 7.09 -0.30
N ALA A 385 -27.05 8.18 -0.13
CA ALA A 385 -28.52 8.16 0.04
C ALA A 385 -29.27 7.75 -1.25
N THR A 386 -28.60 7.72 -2.40
CA THR A 386 -29.24 7.39 -3.68
C THR A 386 -29.14 5.88 -3.92
N GLU A 387 -30.27 5.19 -3.94
CA GLU A 387 -30.35 3.77 -4.28
C GLU A 387 -29.93 3.52 -5.74
N PRO A 388 -29.31 2.34 -6.06
CA PRO A 388 -29.08 1.91 -7.43
C PRO A 388 -30.42 1.76 -8.15
N ARG A 389 -30.55 2.34 -9.33
CA ARG A 389 -31.78 2.23 -10.15
C ARG A 389 -31.78 1.00 -11.03
#